data_5711ed03926f114d8a5de90286c52439
#
_entry.id   5711ed03926f114d8a5de90286c52439
#
_cell.length_a   1.000
_cell.length_b   1.000
_cell.length_c   1.000
_cell.angle_alpha   90.00
_cell.angle_beta   90.00
_cell.angle_gamma   90.00
#
_symmetry.space_group_name_H-M   'P 1'
#
loop_
_entity.id
_entity.type
_entity.pdbx_description
1 polymer ?
#
loop_
_entity_poly.entity_id
_entity_poly.type
_entity_poly.pdbx_seq_one_letter_code
_entity_poly.pdbx_strand_id
1 'polypeptide(L)'
;MKKVYLSLSLLSCLLFNGTLFAQDFYQEQRAGWLDIAEATKPTLIETIKKTIGIVSVVKDEKAYQGWKVFPKQPMDSLYTRSMKKQSGVVLDFGEHLTGFVTFKIEDLNRAADAALRLKFTFAEVPAEAALPFDPYHGQLSRAWLQDEIVTVSEVPNTITIPRRVAFRYLKIEVLGSSVYSDFKVSDISVKATTSVKEPAAPLAATTPDLIKKIDQIGLNTLKECMQTVYEDGPKRDRRLWIGDLYLESLANIYSFKNHD
;
A
#
# COMPACT_ATOMS: atom_id res chain seq x y z
N MET A 1 -67.96 2.31 9.08
CA MET A 1 -67.27 2.86 7.90
C MET A 1 -65.80 3.11 8.14
N LYS A 2 -65.28 3.51 9.34
CA LYS A 2 -63.84 3.77 9.61
C LYS A 2 -62.92 2.53 9.50
N LYS A 3 -63.41 1.30 9.75
CA LYS A 3 -62.58 0.08 9.69
C LYS A 3 -62.30 -0.42 8.26
N VAL A 4 -63.11 -0.07 7.28
CA VAL A 4 -62.93 -0.48 5.87
C VAL A 4 -61.80 0.34 5.20
N TYR A 5 -61.65 1.62 5.56
CA TYR A 5 -60.59 2.48 5.01
C TYR A 5 -59.20 2.11 5.53
N LEU A 6 -59.14 1.60 6.76
CA LEU A 6 -57.84 1.16 7.32
C LEU A 6 -57.33 -0.13 6.65
N SER A 7 -58.24 -1.03 6.31
CA SER A 7 -57.92 -2.29 5.59
C SER A 7 -57.52 -2.05 4.14
N LEU A 8 -58.10 -1.06 3.46
CA LEU A 8 -57.73 -0.70 2.10
C LEU A 8 -56.36 0.00 2.02
N SER A 9 -56.03 0.85 2.98
CA SER A 9 -54.71 1.50 3.04
C SER A 9 -53.59 0.50 3.38
N LEU A 10 -53.85 -0.50 4.24
CA LEU A 10 -52.87 -1.58 4.49
C LEU A 10 -52.66 -2.48 3.27
N LEU A 11 -53.73 -2.79 2.51
CA LEU A 11 -53.66 -3.57 1.29
C LEU A 11 -52.89 -2.81 0.18
N SER A 12 -53.07 -1.50 0.08
CA SER A 12 -52.34 -0.63 -0.84
C SER A 12 -50.84 -0.59 -0.52
N CYS A 13 -50.45 -0.56 0.76
CA CYS A 13 -49.06 -0.64 1.17
C CYS A 13 -48.40 -2.00 0.90
N LEU A 14 -49.19 -3.09 0.93
CA LEU A 14 -48.68 -4.43 0.61
C LEU A 14 -48.53 -4.68 -0.91
N LEU A 15 -49.29 -3.97 -1.75
CA LEU A 15 -49.16 -4.05 -3.21
C LEU A 15 -47.98 -3.20 -3.76
N PHE A 16 -47.42 -2.28 -2.98
CA PHE A 16 -46.23 -1.49 -3.32
C PHE A 16 -44.91 -2.05 -2.80
N ASN A 17 -44.90 -3.25 -2.22
CA ASN A 17 -43.70 -4.03 -2.01
C ASN A 17 -43.22 -4.71 -3.32
N GLY A 18 -43.41 -4.07 -4.46
CA GLY A 18 -42.60 -4.34 -5.63
C GLY A 18 -41.15 -4.03 -5.23
N THR A 19 -40.32 -5.05 -5.18
CA THR A 19 -38.89 -4.94 -5.05
C THR A 19 -38.42 -3.78 -5.93
N LEU A 20 -38.03 -2.68 -5.32
CA LEU A 20 -37.24 -1.63 -5.96
C LEU A 20 -35.90 -2.25 -6.32
N PHE A 21 -35.87 -3.10 -7.32
CA PHE A 21 -34.65 -3.39 -8.02
C PHE A 21 -34.20 -2.05 -8.61
N ALA A 22 -33.12 -1.51 -8.12
CA ALA A 22 -32.45 -0.45 -8.79
C ALA A 22 -32.25 -0.91 -10.24
N GLN A 23 -32.92 -0.23 -11.16
CA GLN A 23 -32.92 -0.62 -12.57
C GLN A 23 -31.44 -0.55 -13.02
N ASP A 24 -30.83 -1.69 -13.28
CA ASP A 24 -29.44 -1.77 -13.70
C ASP A 24 -29.39 -1.40 -15.18
N PHE A 25 -29.31 -0.09 -15.41
CA PHE A 25 -29.22 0.46 -16.76
C PHE A 25 -27.93 -0.02 -17.44
N TYR A 26 -28.06 -0.40 -18.70
CA TYR A 26 -26.93 -0.84 -19.52
C TYR A 26 -26.24 -2.13 -19.06
N GLN A 27 -26.95 -3.06 -18.44
CA GLN A 27 -26.37 -4.28 -17.90
C GLN A 27 -25.58 -5.08 -18.96
N GLU A 28 -26.15 -5.26 -20.15
CA GLU A 28 -25.50 -5.97 -21.27
C GLU A 28 -24.26 -5.20 -21.78
N GLN A 29 -24.40 -3.89 -21.96
CA GLN A 29 -23.28 -3.05 -22.39
C GLN A 29 -22.16 -3.02 -21.35
N ARG A 30 -22.51 -2.93 -20.07
CA ARG A 30 -21.52 -2.98 -18.96
C ARG A 30 -20.81 -4.32 -18.92
N ALA A 31 -21.50 -5.44 -19.13
CA ALA A 31 -20.88 -6.74 -19.23
C ALA A 31 -19.88 -6.80 -20.40
N GLY A 32 -20.27 -6.34 -21.58
CA GLY A 32 -19.38 -6.28 -22.74
C GLY A 32 -18.18 -5.36 -22.52
N TRP A 33 -18.34 -4.20 -21.86
CA TRP A 33 -17.23 -3.32 -21.52
C TRP A 33 -16.28 -3.95 -20.48
N LEU A 34 -16.81 -4.69 -19.51
CA LEU A 34 -16.01 -5.41 -18.54
C LEU A 34 -15.19 -6.52 -19.20
N ASP A 35 -15.79 -7.28 -20.11
CA ASP A 35 -15.09 -8.32 -20.87
C ASP A 35 -13.93 -7.72 -21.69
N ILE A 36 -14.14 -6.59 -22.34
CA ILE A 36 -13.09 -5.89 -23.08
C ILE A 36 -11.99 -5.42 -22.11
N ALA A 37 -12.36 -4.82 -20.98
CA ALA A 37 -11.41 -4.33 -19.98
C ALA A 37 -10.56 -5.46 -19.40
N GLU A 38 -11.15 -6.60 -19.09
CA GLU A 38 -10.41 -7.78 -18.61
C GLU A 38 -9.50 -8.38 -19.69
N ALA A 39 -9.96 -8.42 -20.95
CA ALA A 39 -9.16 -8.95 -22.08
C ALA A 39 -7.97 -8.05 -22.43
N THR A 40 -8.06 -6.74 -22.18
CA THR A 40 -7.02 -5.74 -22.50
C THR A 40 -6.21 -5.32 -21.27
N LYS A 41 -6.51 -5.87 -20.10
CA LYS A 41 -5.81 -5.58 -18.86
C LYS A 41 -4.32 -5.91 -18.97
N PRO A 42 -3.41 -4.99 -18.65
CA PRO A 42 -1.98 -5.23 -18.74
C PRO A 42 -1.53 -6.30 -17.74
N THR A 43 -0.59 -7.15 -18.16
CA THR A 43 0.08 -8.08 -17.26
C THR A 43 1.07 -7.33 -16.38
N LEU A 44 0.88 -7.38 -15.07
CA LEU A 44 1.80 -6.76 -14.14
C LEU A 44 3.10 -7.58 -14.02
N ILE A 45 4.20 -6.89 -14.07
CA ILE A 45 5.52 -7.42 -13.71
C ILE A 45 5.61 -7.41 -12.19
N GLU A 46 5.96 -8.56 -11.62
CA GLU A 46 6.15 -8.74 -10.19
C GLU A 46 7.63 -8.89 -9.86
N THR A 47 8.14 -8.10 -8.94
CA THR A 47 9.53 -8.18 -8.49
C THR A 47 9.59 -8.26 -6.97
N ILE A 48 10.31 -9.26 -6.44
CA ILE A 48 10.53 -9.38 -5.00
C ILE A 48 11.64 -8.44 -4.56
N LYS A 49 11.30 -7.51 -3.68
CA LYS A 49 12.22 -6.55 -3.06
C LYS A 49 12.41 -6.87 -1.59
N LYS A 50 13.66 -6.79 -1.15
CA LYS A 50 14.05 -6.95 0.26
C LYS A 50 14.46 -5.60 0.84
N THR A 51 14.32 -5.44 2.13
CA THR A 51 14.82 -4.27 2.86
C THR A 51 16.33 -4.24 2.85
N ILE A 52 16.91 -3.03 2.77
CA ILE A 52 18.37 -2.82 2.81
C ILE A 52 18.91 -2.69 4.23
N GLY A 53 18.07 -2.45 5.22
CA GLY A 53 18.50 -2.37 6.62
C GLY A 53 17.48 -1.76 7.57
N ILE A 54 17.87 -1.81 8.84
CA ILE A 54 17.15 -1.14 9.93
C ILE A 54 17.71 0.28 10.04
N VAL A 55 16.80 1.25 10.18
CA VAL A 55 17.16 2.67 10.31
C VAL A 55 16.66 3.27 11.61
N SER A 56 17.35 4.31 12.08
CA SER A 56 16.86 5.22 13.10
C SER A 56 16.29 6.46 12.43
N VAL A 57 15.10 6.89 12.87
CA VAL A 57 14.47 8.14 12.45
C VAL A 57 14.72 9.18 13.54
N VAL A 58 15.42 10.25 13.20
CA VAL A 58 15.82 11.30 14.15
C VAL A 58 15.34 12.67 13.70
N LYS A 59 15.06 13.55 14.65
CA LYS A 59 14.70 14.93 14.38
C LYS A 59 15.92 15.69 13.84
N ASP A 60 15.75 16.39 12.72
CA ASP A 60 16.74 17.24 12.09
C ASP A 60 16.03 18.43 11.42
N GLU A 61 16.11 19.60 12.00
CA GLU A 61 15.37 20.80 11.52
C GLU A 61 15.79 21.24 10.11
N LYS A 62 16.94 20.79 9.62
CA LYS A 62 17.44 21.08 8.27
C LYS A 62 16.95 20.05 7.24
N ALA A 63 16.41 18.92 7.70
CA ALA A 63 15.91 17.86 6.81
C ALA A 63 14.48 18.17 6.36
N TYR A 64 14.08 17.53 5.26
CA TYR A 64 12.72 17.60 4.76
C TYR A 64 11.72 17.17 5.84
N GLN A 65 10.72 17.98 6.09
CA GLN A 65 9.73 17.82 7.17
C GLN A 65 10.32 17.65 8.58
N GLY A 66 11.59 18.06 8.80
CA GLY A 66 12.22 18.04 10.11
C GLY A 66 12.70 16.66 10.58
N TRP A 67 12.77 15.66 9.71
CA TRP A 67 13.19 14.30 10.07
C TRP A 67 14.16 13.70 9.06
N LYS A 68 15.09 12.89 9.56
CA LYS A 68 16.13 12.22 8.78
C LYS A 68 16.32 10.77 9.24
N VAL A 69 16.75 9.92 8.33
CA VAL A 69 17.09 8.52 8.63
C VAL A 69 18.60 8.32 8.64
N PHE A 70 19.05 7.45 9.52
CA PHE A 70 20.42 6.95 9.58
C PHE A 70 20.42 5.43 9.65
N PRO A 71 21.35 4.74 8.96
CA PRO A 71 21.55 3.31 9.14
C PRO A 71 21.78 3.00 10.62
N LYS A 72 21.08 1.99 11.14
CA LYS A 72 21.19 1.57 12.55
C LYS A 72 21.85 0.22 12.69
N GLN A 73 21.33 -0.77 11.97
CA GLN A 73 21.75 -2.15 12.08
C GLN A 73 21.48 -2.91 10.78
N PRO A 74 22.25 -3.95 10.46
CA PRO A 74 21.91 -4.86 9.37
C PRO A 74 20.65 -5.68 9.70
N MET A 75 20.02 -6.26 8.69
CA MET A 75 18.76 -7.01 8.84
C MET A 75 18.89 -8.26 9.71
N ASP A 76 20.05 -8.90 9.73
CA ASP A 76 20.29 -10.08 10.60
C ASP A 76 19.97 -9.82 12.07
N SER A 77 20.11 -8.58 12.50
CA SER A 77 19.77 -8.19 13.86
C SER A 77 18.26 -8.22 14.14
N LEU A 78 17.41 -8.05 13.13
CA LEU A 78 15.96 -8.22 13.26
C LEU A 78 15.58 -9.71 13.30
N TYR A 79 16.18 -10.50 12.41
CA TYR A 79 15.85 -11.90 12.19
C TYR A 79 16.25 -12.83 13.36
N THR A 80 17.09 -12.34 14.25
CA THR A 80 17.58 -13.11 15.41
C THR A 80 17.09 -12.61 16.78
N ARG A 81 16.41 -11.45 16.84
CA ARG A 81 16.04 -10.79 18.09
C ARG A 81 14.55 -10.81 18.35
N SER A 82 14.23 -10.78 19.65
CA SER A 82 12.88 -10.58 20.14
C SER A 82 12.27 -9.26 19.67
N MET A 83 11.08 -9.34 19.07
CA MET A 83 10.29 -8.16 18.75
C MET A 83 9.64 -7.50 19.97
N LYS A 84 9.38 -8.25 21.04
CA LYS A 84 8.78 -7.72 22.27
C LYS A 84 9.67 -6.70 23.00
N LYS A 85 10.98 -6.81 22.82
CA LYS A 85 11.98 -5.93 23.45
C LYS A 85 12.26 -4.66 22.67
N GLN A 86 11.52 -4.40 21.57
CA GLN A 86 11.73 -3.27 20.70
C GLN A 86 10.50 -2.36 20.70
N SER A 87 10.69 -1.06 20.94
CA SER A 87 9.61 -0.06 20.92
C SER A 87 9.07 0.23 19.52
N GLY A 88 9.61 -0.39 18.52
CA GLY A 88 9.32 -0.25 17.11
C GLY A 88 10.59 -0.38 16.28
N VAL A 89 10.46 -0.97 15.09
CA VAL A 89 11.56 -1.14 14.14
C VAL A 89 11.19 -0.44 12.86
N VAL A 90 12.08 0.41 12.33
CA VAL A 90 11.89 1.05 11.04
C VAL A 90 12.88 0.44 10.04
N LEU A 91 12.33 -0.05 8.93
CA LEU A 91 13.05 -0.68 7.84
C LEU A 91 13.13 0.27 6.65
N ASP A 92 14.26 0.36 5.96
CA ASP A 92 14.42 1.07 4.69
C ASP A 92 14.52 0.06 3.56
N PHE A 93 13.73 0.23 2.51
CA PHE A 93 13.80 -0.57 1.28
C PHE A 93 14.74 0.04 0.23
N GLY A 94 15.33 1.21 0.51
CA GLY A 94 16.28 1.89 -0.36
C GLY A 94 15.64 2.68 -1.50
N GLU A 95 14.46 2.30 -1.91
CA GLU A 95 13.66 2.94 -2.96
C GLU A 95 12.18 2.97 -2.54
N HIS A 96 11.39 3.83 -3.16
CA HIS A 96 9.94 3.78 -3.03
C HIS A 96 9.40 2.57 -3.79
N LEU A 97 8.42 1.88 -3.23
CA LEU A 97 7.85 0.65 -3.76
C LEU A 97 6.33 0.67 -3.68
N THR A 98 5.70 0.18 -4.71
CA THR A 98 4.26 -0.10 -4.74
C THR A 98 4.04 -1.60 -4.87
N GLY A 99 3.38 -2.22 -3.88
CA GLY A 99 3.25 -3.69 -3.89
C GLY A 99 2.60 -4.26 -2.64
N PHE A 100 2.77 -5.56 -2.45
CA PHE A 100 2.23 -6.32 -1.33
C PHE A 100 3.35 -6.76 -0.39
N VAL A 101 3.19 -6.46 0.90
CA VAL A 101 4.16 -6.85 1.92
C VAL A 101 3.87 -8.24 2.43
N THR A 102 4.88 -9.09 2.43
CA THR A 102 4.85 -10.41 3.06
C THR A 102 5.90 -10.46 4.17
N PHE A 103 5.52 -10.98 5.33
CA PHE A 103 6.41 -11.17 6.46
C PHE A 103 6.22 -12.54 7.09
N LYS A 104 7.30 -13.09 7.64
CA LYS A 104 7.32 -14.36 8.35
C LYS A 104 7.59 -14.13 9.82
N ILE A 105 6.81 -14.77 10.70
CA ILE A 105 6.96 -14.73 12.13
C ILE A 105 7.28 -16.14 12.64
N GLU A 106 8.22 -16.23 13.56
CA GLU A 106 8.63 -17.47 14.21
C GLU A 106 8.75 -17.30 15.73
N ASP A 107 8.46 -18.37 16.45
CA ASP A 107 8.70 -18.41 17.89
C ASP A 107 10.21 -18.38 18.20
N LEU A 108 10.56 -17.76 19.31
CA LEU A 108 11.94 -17.74 19.83
C LEU A 108 12.15 -18.72 20.99
N ASN A 109 11.13 -19.03 21.75
CA ASN A 109 11.27 -19.85 22.96
C ASN A 109 10.22 -20.97 23.01
N ARG A 110 8.96 -20.67 22.90
CA ARG A 110 7.84 -21.61 22.91
C ARG A 110 6.66 -21.08 22.13
N ALA A 111 5.76 -21.96 21.75
CA ALA A 111 4.55 -21.60 21.03
C ALA A 111 3.76 -20.51 21.76
N ALA A 112 3.21 -19.59 20.98
CA ALA A 112 2.38 -18.52 21.49
C ALA A 112 1.05 -19.07 22.03
N ASP A 113 0.66 -18.64 23.23
CA ASP A 113 -0.61 -18.97 23.88
C ASP A 113 -1.66 -17.86 23.71
N ALA A 114 -1.30 -16.79 23.01
CA ALA A 114 -2.17 -15.68 22.66
C ALA A 114 -1.77 -15.10 21.30
N ALA A 115 -2.75 -14.56 20.56
CA ALA A 115 -2.51 -13.93 19.28
C ALA A 115 -1.57 -12.73 19.40
N LEU A 116 -0.69 -12.58 18.40
CA LEU A 116 0.13 -11.37 18.23
C LEU A 116 -0.67 -10.29 17.55
N ARG A 117 -0.47 -9.05 17.98
CA ARG A 117 -1.08 -7.88 17.34
C ARG A 117 0.01 -6.90 16.95
N LEU A 118 0.20 -6.75 15.66
CA LEU A 118 1.27 -5.92 15.08
C LEU A 118 0.66 -4.75 14.32
N LYS A 119 1.29 -3.58 14.45
CA LYS A 119 0.99 -2.42 13.60
C LYS A 119 2.11 -2.20 12.59
N PHE A 120 1.73 -2.08 11.34
CA PHE A 120 2.59 -1.71 10.23
C PHE A 120 2.25 -0.30 9.79
N THR A 121 3.24 0.59 9.74
CA THR A 121 3.08 1.94 9.22
C THR A 121 3.92 2.08 7.95
N PHE A 122 3.27 2.40 6.84
CA PHE A 122 3.89 2.54 5.52
C PHE A 122 4.18 4.00 5.25
N ALA A 123 5.45 4.35 5.21
CA ALA A 123 5.92 5.73 5.14
C ALA A 123 6.70 5.99 3.85
N GLU A 124 6.38 7.06 3.15
CA GLU A 124 7.15 7.53 2.01
C GLU A 124 8.34 8.38 2.46
N VAL A 125 8.13 9.15 3.53
CA VAL A 125 9.13 10.06 4.09
C VAL A 125 9.39 9.76 5.57
N PRO A 126 10.58 10.11 6.09
CA PRO A 126 10.94 9.82 7.48
C PRO A 126 9.94 10.34 8.52
N ALA A 127 9.32 11.49 8.28
CA ALA A 127 8.33 12.08 9.18
C ALA A 127 7.13 11.17 9.45
N GLU A 128 6.65 10.45 8.43
CA GLU A 128 5.53 9.51 8.57
C GLU A 128 5.89 8.28 9.43
N ALA A 129 7.16 7.88 9.45
CA ALA A 129 7.63 6.81 10.34
C ALA A 129 7.89 7.29 11.77
N ALA A 130 8.20 8.59 11.95
CA ALA A 130 8.53 9.20 13.23
C ALA A 130 7.28 9.57 14.04
N LEU A 131 6.27 10.10 13.39
CA LEU A 131 5.10 10.70 14.03
C LEU A 131 3.92 9.72 14.03
N PRO A 132 3.10 9.72 15.10
CA PRO A 132 1.85 8.97 15.08
C PRO A 132 0.89 9.61 14.06
N PHE A 133 0.11 8.80 13.38
CA PHE A 133 -0.92 9.29 12.47
C PHE A 133 -2.16 9.83 13.19
N ASP A 134 -2.38 9.41 14.41
CA ASP A 134 -3.53 9.81 15.21
C ASP A 134 -3.09 10.46 16.54
N PRO A 135 -3.78 11.52 17.03
CA PRO A 135 -4.91 12.18 16.38
C PRO A 135 -4.49 12.91 15.08
N TYR A 136 -5.30 12.71 14.02
CA TYR A 136 -5.01 13.31 12.72
C TYR A 136 -5.43 14.77 12.65
N HIS A 137 -4.52 15.66 12.23
CA HIS A 137 -4.74 17.09 12.13
C HIS A 137 -4.52 17.67 10.71
N GLY A 138 -4.40 16.79 9.72
CA GLY A 138 -4.20 17.22 8.32
C GLY A 138 -5.49 17.75 7.68
N GLN A 139 -5.33 18.44 6.55
CA GLN A 139 -6.46 18.99 5.78
C GLN A 139 -7.12 17.96 4.87
N LEU A 140 -6.40 16.90 4.51
CA LEU A 140 -6.84 15.85 3.60
C LEU A 140 -7.32 14.63 4.40
N SER A 141 -7.81 13.59 3.72
CA SER A 141 -8.28 12.39 4.41
C SER A 141 -7.18 11.67 5.16
N ARG A 142 -7.44 11.26 6.42
CA ARG A 142 -6.56 10.39 7.22
C ARG A 142 -6.24 9.06 6.47
N ALA A 143 -7.16 8.58 5.64
CA ALA A 143 -7.02 7.34 4.90
C ALA A 143 -5.85 7.33 3.89
N TRP A 144 -5.27 8.49 3.58
CA TRP A 144 -4.07 8.57 2.74
C TRP A 144 -2.78 8.18 3.47
N LEU A 145 -2.77 8.23 4.79
CA LEU A 145 -1.68 7.70 5.59
C LEU A 145 -1.93 6.20 5.82
N GLN A 146 -1.07 5.38 5.25
CA GLN A 146 -1.28 3.94 5.21
C GLN A 146 -0.71 3.27 6.46
N ASP A 147 -1.55 2.62 7.23
CA ASP A 147 -1.16 1.71 8.30
C ASP A 147 -2.11 0.49 8.34
N GLU A 148 -1.64 -0.59 8.90
CA GLU A 148 -2.38 -1.84 9.08
C GLU A 148 -2.15 -2.41 10.47
N ILE A 149 -3.21 -2.92 11.08
CA ILE A 149 -3.12 -3.73 12.28
C ILE A 149 -3.41 -5.17 11.91
N VAL A 150 -2.40 -6.02 12.05
CA VAL A 150 -2.49 -7.44 11.72
C VAL A 150 -2.54 -8.24 13.01
N THR A 151 -3.54 -9.11 13.13
CA THR A 151 -3.62 -10.11 14.20
C THR A 151 -3.14 -11.45 13.68
N VAL A 152 -2.11 -12.01 14.31
CA VAL A 152 -1.51 -13.31 13.98
C VAL A 152 -1.94 -14.30 15.02
N SER A 153 -2.87 -15.19 14.66
CA SER A 153 -3.46 -16.16 15.60
C SER A 153 -2.52 -17.32 15.91
N GLU A 154 -1.68 -17.69 14.95
CA GLU A 154 -0.77 -18.83 15.05
C GLU A 154 0.64 -18.45 14.64
N VAL A 155 1.63 -18.97 15.36
CA VAL A 155 3.07 -18.82 15.09
C VAL A 155 3.68 -20.23 15.12
N PRO A 156 4.52 -20.63 14.16
CA PRO A 156 5.04 -19.81 13.03
C PRO A 156 4.00 -19.55 11.93
N ASN A 157 4.12 -18.40 11.26
CA ASN A 157 3.23 -18.05 10.15
C ASN A 157 3.91 -17.15 9.12
N THR A 158 3.44 -17.23 7.88
CA THR A 158 3.80 -16.30 6.80
C THR A 158 2.55 -15.57 6.34
N ILE A 159 2.56 -14.26 6.43
CA ILE A 159 1.37 -13.42 6.23
C ILE A 159 1.67 -12.39 5.14
N THR A 160 0.77 -12.28 4.18
CA THR A 160 0.77 -11.22 3.19
C THR A 160 -0.32 -10.21 3.56
N ILE A 161 0.02 -8.93 3.65
CA ILE A 161 -0.95 -7.87 3.86
C ILE A 161 -1.85 -7.79 2.63
N PRO A 162 -3.19 -7.92 2.77
CA PRO A 162 -4.09 -8.22 1.65
C PRO A 162 -4.40 -7.00 0.77
N ARG A 163 -3.71 -5.88 0.96
CA ARG A 163 -3.83 -4.71 0.09
C ARG A 163 -2.49 -4.24 -0.43
N ARG A 164 -2.49 -3.66 -1.62
CA ARG A 164 -1.32 -2.98 -2.17
C ARG A 164 -1.05 -1.71 -1.38
N VAL A 165 0.20 -1.49 -1.03
CA VAL A 165 0.70 -0.31 -0.29
C VAL A 165 1.81 0.37 -1.07
N ALA A 166 2.05 1.64 -0.80
CA ALA A 166 3.09 2.44 -1.43
C ALA A 166 3.93 3.14 -0.36
N PHE A 167 5.22 2.85 -0.32
CA PHE A 167 6.11 3.29 0.75
C PHE A 167 7.59 3.06 0.41
N ARG A 168 8.47 3.71 1.14
CA ARG A 168 9.89 3.39 1.21
C ARG A 168 10.28 2.83 2.58
N TYR A 169 9.71 3.39 3.65
CA TYR A 169 10.01 2.99 5.02
C TYR A 169 8.85 2.22 5.61
N LEU A 170 9.17 1.14 6.32
CA LEU A 170 8.17 0.33 7.01
C LEU A 170 8.48 0.31 8.50
N LYS A 171 7.57 0.84 9.32
CA LYS A 171 7.65 0.73 10.77
C LYS A 171 6.78 -0.42 11.24
N ILE A 172 7.35 -1.27 12.11
CA ILE A 172 6.67 -2.41 12.73
C ILE A 172 6.64 -2.18 14.24
N GLU A 173 5.46 -2.17 14.83
CA GLU A 173 5.22 -1.99 16.26
C GLU A 173 4.43 -3.17 16.83
N VAL A 174 4.79 -3.64 18.03
CA VAL A 174 4.06 -4.70 18.74
C VAL A 174 3.01 -4.04 19.62
N LEU A 175 1.73 -4.24 19.28
CA LEU A 175 0.60 -3.71 20.06
C LEU A 175 0.16 -4.66 21.17
N GLY A 176 0.36 -5.97 20.99
CA GLY A 176 0.02 -6.99 21.94
C GLY A 176 0.65 -8.33 21.59
N SER A 177 0.99 -9.10 22.63
CA SER A 177 1.55 -10.45 22.50
C SER A 177 1.35 -11.21 23.81
N SER A 178 1.51 -12.54 23.76
CA SER A 178 1.61 -13.35 24.98
C SER A 178 2.69 -12.82 25.92
N VAL A 179 2.45 -12.88 27.22
CA VAL A 179 3.48 -12.58 28.22
C VAL A 179 4.51 -13.71 28.38
N TYR A 180 4.13 -14.93 27.98
CA TYR A 180 4.91 -16.14 28.18
C TYR A 180 5.76 -16.55 26.98
N SER A 181 5.34 -16.25 25.77
CA SER A 181 6.08 -16.56 24.56
C SER A 181 6.79 -15.32 24.00
N ASP A 182 7.82 -15.56 23.22
CA ASP A 182 8.56 -14.53 22.50
C ASP A 182 8.68 -14.89 21.02
N PHE A 183 8.80 -13.90 20.16
CA PHE A 183 8.78 -14.08 18.71
C PHE A 183 9.74 -13.14 18.01
N LYS A 184 10.06 -13.48 16.78
CA LYS A 184 10.87 -12.67 15.84
C LYS A 184 10.17 -12.56 14.49
N VAL A 185 10.52 -11.54 13.75
CA VAL A 185 10.33 -11.49 12.30
C VAL A 185 11.52 -12.19 11.66
N SER A 186 11.30 -13.27 10.91
CA SER A 186 12.38 -14.06 10.31
C SER A 186 12.58 -13.78 8.82
N ASP A 187 11.61 -13.19 8.15
CA ASP A 187 11.72 -12.67 6.79
C ASP A 187 10.72 -11.53 6.55
N ILE A 188 11.08 -10.63 5.65
CA ILE A 188 10.18 -9.59 5.16
C ILE A 188 10.55 -9.21 3.71
N SER A 189 9.54 -9.08 2.87
CA SER A 189 9.69 -8.72 1.46
C SER A 189 8.49 -7.96 0.94
N VAL A 190 8.69 -7.30 -0.18
CA VAL A 190 7.64 -6.64 -0.95
C VAL A 190 7.59 -7.28 -2.33
N LYS A 191 6.41 -7.74 -2.73
CA LYS A 191 6.13 -8.07 -4.11
C LYS A 191 5.68 -6.78 -4.79
N ALA A 192 6.67 -6.07 -5.38
CA ALA A 192 6.44 -4.83 -6.10
C ALA A 192 5.82 -5.11 -7.47
N THR A 193 4.87 -4.28 -7.89
CA THR A 193 4.09 -4.47 -9.12
C THR A 193 4.15 -3.23 -10.00
N THR A 194 4.20 -3.44 -11.32
CA THR A 194 4.09 -2.40 -12.35
C THR A 194 3.73 -3.04 -13.70
N SER A 195 3.10 -2.29 -14.60
CA SER A 195 2.91 -2.71 -15.98
C SER A 195 4.13 -2.44 -16.88
N VAL A 196 5.12 -1.69 -16.38
CA VAL A 196 6.32 -1.34 -17.16
C VAL A 196 7.18 -2.58 -17.39
N LYS A 197 7.35 -2.98 -18.64
CA LYS A 197 8.11 -4.17 -19.06
C LYS A 197 9.60 -3.89 -19.21
N GLU A 198 9.94 -2.77 -19.84
CA GLU A 198 11.31 -2.41 -20.18
C GLU A 198 11.72 -1.09 -19.52
N PRO A 199 12.97 -0.96 -19.09
CA PRO A 199 13.47 0.29 -18.53
C PRO A 199 13.50 1.40 -19.58
N ALA A 200 13.31 2.65 -19.17
CA ALA A 200 13.50 3.79 -20.04
C ALA A 200 14.97 3.93 -20.48
N ALA A 201 15.19 4.44 -21.68
CA ALA A 201 16.53 4.74 -22.16
C ALA A 201 17.19 5.82 -21.26
N PRO A 202 18.46 5.67 -20.91
CA PRO A 202 19.14 6.66 -20.07
C PRO A 202 19.34 7.97 -20.84
N LEU A 203 19.36 9.09 -20.12
CA LEU A 203 19.74 10.37 -20.66
C LEU A 203 21.20 10.36 -21.18
N ALA A 204 21.54 11.28 -22.08
CA ALA A 204 22.89 11.42 -22.61
C ALA A 204 23.93 11.53 -21.49
N ALA A 205 25.11 10.96 -21.70
CA ALA A 205 26.20 10.99 -20.70
C ALA A 205 26.57 12.42 -20.29
N THR A 206 26.45 13.38 -21.21
CA THR A 206 26.73 14.82 -21.00
C THR A 206 25.66 15.55 -20.21
N THR A 207 24.50 14.93 -19.92
CA THR A 207 23.44 15.56 -19.15
C THR A 207 23.92 15.81 -17.71
N PRO A 208 23.67 16.99 -17.10
CA PRO A 208 24.05 17.28 -15.73
C PRO A 208 23.45 16.25 -14.73
N ASP A 209 24.23 15.88 -13.72
CA ASP A 209 23.83 14.85 -12.76
C ASP A 209 22.52 15.17 -12.01
N LEU A 210 22.28 16.45 -11.72
CA LEU A 210 21.02 16.86 -11.10
C LEU A 210 19.81 16.55 -12.00
N ILE A 211 19.94 16.80 -13.31
CA ILE A 211 18.87 16.49 -14.28
C ILE A 211 18.66 14.98 -14.37
N LYS A 212 19.74 14.18 -14.42
CA LYS A 212 19.64 12.71 -14.39
C LYS A 212 18.90 12.22 -13.14
N LYS A 213 19.16 12.82 -11.97
CA LYS A 213 18.45 12.46 -10.73
C LYS A 213 16.96 12.83 -10.78
N ILE A 214 16.64 14.00 -11.30
CA ILE A 214 15.23 14.43 -11.46
C ILE A 214 14.50 13.48 -12.41
N ASP A 215 15.10 13.18 -13.56
CA ASP A 215 14.57 12.24 -14.54
C ASP A 215 14.33 10.85 -13.92
N GLN A 216 15.32 10.30 -13.23
CA GLN A 216 15.21 8.99 -12.57
C GLN A 216 14.08 8.96 -11.52
N ILE A 217 13.89 10.03 -10.75
CA ILE A 217 12.80 10.11 -9.77
C ILE A 217 11.46 10.16 -10.51
N GLY A 218 11.35 10.96 -11.56
CA GLY A 218 10.14 11.03 -12.39
C GLY A 218 9.80 9.69 -13.02
N LEU A 219 10.77 9.01 -13.61
CA LEU A 219 10.59 7.68 -14.19
C LEU A 219 10.16 6.64 -13.14
N ASN A 220 10.76 6.65 -11.96
CA ASN A 220 10.36 5.75 -10.88
C ASN A 220 8.92 6.01 -10.44
N THR A 221 8.53 7.28 -10.32
CA THR A 221 7.16 7.67 -9.96
C THR A 221 6.17 7.20 -11.02
N LEU A 222 6.43 7.49 -12.29
CA LEU A 222 5.60 7.04 -13.40
C LEU A 222 5.44 5.51 -13.42
N LYS A 223 6.57 4.79 -13.29
CA LYS A 223 6.57 3.33 -13.23
C LYS A 223 5.65 2.78 -12.15
N GLU A 224 5.60 3.42 -10.99
CA GLU A 224 4.77 2.98 -9.87
C GLU A 224 3.29 3.38 -10.03
N CYS A 225 3.01 4.44 -10.77
CA CYS A 225 1.65 4.80 -11.17
C CYS A 225 1.11 3.90 -12.30
N MET A 226 1.99 3.29 -13.10
CA MET A 226 1.62 2.37 -14.18
C MET A 226 1.31 0.98 -13.63
N GLN A 227 0.04 0.75 -13.28
CA GLN A 227 -0.49 -0.51 -12.76
C GLN A 227 -1.44 -1.15 -13.81
N THR A 228 -2.61 -1.64 -13.42
CA THR A 228 -3.65 -2.10 -14.36
C THR A 228 -4.31 -0.95 -15.11
N VAL A 229 -4.12 0.25 -14.62
CA VAL A 229 -4.43 1.55 -15.24
C VAL A 229 -3.31 2.52 -14.85
N TYR A 230 -3.27 3.69 -15.46
CA TYR A 230 -2.50 4.81 -14.92
C TYR A 230 -3.20 5.33 -13.67
N GLU A 231 -2.49 5.35 -12.55
CA GLU A 231 -3.02 5.79 -11.25
C GLU A 231 -2.48 7.18 -10.91
N ASP A 232 -3.35 8.08 -10.53
CA ASP A 232 -3.02 9.43 -10.04
C ASP A 232 -2.04 9.44 -8.85
N GLY A 233 -1.92 8.31 -8.17
CA GLY A 233 -0.96 8.08 -7.09
C GLY A 233 -1.18 6.73 -6.42
N PRO A 234 -0.15 5.88 -6.35
CA PRO A 234 -0.28 4.51 -5.84
C PRO A 234 -0.53 4.44 -4.33
N LYS A 235 -0.25 5.51 -3.59
CA LYS A 235 -0.53 5.60 -2.15
C LYS A 235 -1.94 6.12 -1.87
N ARG A 236 -2.36 7.14 -2.58
CA ARG A 236 -3.63 7.81 -2.39
C ARG A 236 -4.65 7.28 -3.39
N ASP A 237 -5.59 7.93 -3.85
CA ASP A 237 -6.76 7.57 -4.65
C ASP A 237 -6.65 6.29 -5.49
N ARG A 238 -5.51 5.99 -6.13
CA ARG A 238 -5.24 4.80 -6.95
C ARG A 238 -6.27 4.61 -8.06
N ARG A 239 -6.62 5.70 -8.71
CA ARG A 239 -7.68 5.78 -9.72
C ARG A 239 -7.14 6.36 -11.01
N LEU A 240 -7.80 5.98 -12.09
CA LEU A 240 -7.62 6.61 -13.38
C LEU A 240 -8.32 7.98 -13.39
N TRP A 241 -7.54 9.05 -13.38
CA TRP A 241 -8.02 10.42 -13.60
C TRP A 241 -7.61 10.89 -15.00
N ILE A 242 -8.52 11.48 -15.75
CA ILE A 242 -8.26 11.89 -17.16
C ILE A 242 -7.11 12.90 -17.28
N GLY A 243 -6.99 13.83 -16.32
CA GLY A 243 -5.90 14.81 -16.30
C GLY A 243 -4.54 14.17 -16.12
N ASP A 244 -4.44 13.25 -15.16
CA ASP A 244 -3.22 12.49 -14.85
C ASP A 244 -2.89 11.55 -16.01
N LEU A 245 -3.85 10.78 -16.52
CA LEU A 245 -3.71 9.91 -17.68
C LEU A 245 -3.08 10.64 -18.87
N TYR A 246 -3.53 11.87 -19.17
CA TYR A 246 -3.01 12.62 -20.30
C TYR A 246 -1.50 12.89 -20.16
N LEU A 247 -1.05 13.33 -18.99
CA LEU A 247 0.36 13.62 -18.72
C LEU A 247 1.20 12.34 -18.60
N GLU A 248 0.71 11.34 -17.90
CA GLU A 248 1.39 10.06 -17.69
C GLU A 248 1.57 9.30 -19.00
N SER A 249 0.54 9.27 -19.86
CA SER A 249 0.63 8.62 -21.18
C SER A 249 1.65 9.30 -22.08
N LEU A 250 1.72 10.64 -22.08
CA LEU A 250 2.75 11.36 -22.82
C LEU A 250 4.16 11.02 -22.29
N ALA A 251 4.35 11.04 -20.98
CA ALA A 251 5.61 10.67 -20.37
C ALA A 251 6.02 9.22 -20.70
N ASN A 252 5.06 8.27 -20.66
CA ASN A 252 5.28 6.89 -21.05
C ASN A 252 5.71 6.72 -22.51
N ILE A 253 5.05 7.43 -23.44
CA ILE A 253 5.37 7.37 -24.89
C ILE A 253 6.85 7.75 -25.14
N TYR A 254 7.37 8.72 -24.40
CA TYR A 254 8.76 9.18 -24.55
C TYR A 254 9.77 8.41 -23.71
N SER A 255 9.33 7.70 -22.67
CA SER A 255 10.21 6.97 -21.74
C SER A 255 10.16 5.45 -21.93
N PHE A 256 9.17 4.81 -21.32
CA PHE A 256 9.05 3.35 -21.29
C PHE A 256 8.51 2.76 -22.60
N LYS A 257 7.74 3.55 -23.37
CA LYS A 257 7.09 3.11 -24.61
C LYS A 257 6.23 1.87 -24.42
N ASN A 258 5.64 1.75 -23.23
CA ASN A 258 4.76 0.64 -22.89
C ASN A 258 3.35 0.93 -23.45
N HIS A 259 2.87 0.06 -24.36
CA HIS A 259 1.63 0.27 -25.10
C HIS A 259 0.48 -0.62 -24.64
N ASP A 260 0.64 -1.30 -23.54
CA ASP A 260 -0.39 -2.19 -22.94
C ASP A 260 -1.43 -1.40 -22.17
#